data_4d10a849d740b881f78adc399efb813f
#
_entry.id   4d10a849d740b881f78adc399efb813f
#
_cell.length_a   1.000
_cell.length_b   1.000
_cell.length_c   1.000
_cell.angle_alpha   90.00
_cell.angle_beta   90.00
_cell.angle_gamma   90.00
#
_symmetry.space_group_name_H-M   'P 1'
#
loop_
_entity.id
_entity.type
_entity.pdbx_description
1 polymer ?
#
loop_
_entity_poly.entity_id
_entity_poly.type
_entity_poly.pdbx_seq_one_letter_code
_entity_poly.pdbx_strand_id
1 'polypeptide(L)'
;METRAAMQRAARNENSVTTSERHGRANNVLKAINASTAKMWGSNEERDGFQRKLNTMALMYGEPSIFWTLTPHPERSIAVAFWSGFDLPNGRPKDLAACTVVNMPNSSRMKRLTMQNTTLQAQYFQMCCTILIDVMFGWDSTANKPKAEPGIFGFVEAFF
;
A
#
# COMPACT_ATOMS: atom_id res chain seq x y z
N MET A 1 64.39 -19.36 -19.12
CA MET A 1 63.54 -19.05 -17.90
C MET A 1 62.44 -18.01 -18.14
N GLU A 2 62.48 -17.24 -19.20
CA GLU A 2 61.49 -16.16 -19.49
C GLU A 2 60.09 -16.63 -19.94
N THR A 3 60.00 -17.80 -20.58
CA THR A 3 58.73 -18.32 -21.12
C THR A 3 57.69 -18.69 -20.06
N ARG A 4 58.15 -19.15 -18.88
CA ARG A 4 57.22 -19.55 -17.78
C ARG A 4 56.59 -18.36 -17.10
N ALA A 5 57.29 -17.25 -16.96
CA ALA A 5 56.79 -16.03 -16.37
C ALA A 5 55.79 -15.31 -17.31
N ALA A 6 56.00 -15.38 -18.62
CA ALA A 6 55.09 -14.85 -19.62
C ALA A 6 53.77 -15.64 -19.65
N MET A 7 53.81 -16.97 -19.59
CA MET A 7 52.62 -17.81 -19.50
C MET A 7 51.81 -17.57 -18.23
N GLN A 8 52.46 -17.39 -17.08
CA GLN A 8 51.75 -17.06 -15.82
C GLN A 8 51.11 -15.66 -15.84
N ARG A 9 51.70 -14.67 -16.51
CA ARG A 9 51.11 -13.36 -16.71
C ARG A 9 49.91 -13.40 -17.65
N ALA A 10 49.98 -14.18 -18.74
CA ALA A 10 48.86 -14.37 -19.64
C ALA A 10 47.65 -15.03 -18.96
N ALA A 11 47.86 -16.13 -18.20
CA ALA A 11 46.83 -16.82 -17.45
C ALA A 11 46.18 -15.91 -16.34
N ARG A 12 46.97 -15.02 -15.74
CA ARG A 12 46.45 -14.06 -14.76
C ARG A 12 45.60 -12.99 -15.40
N ASN A 13 45.95 -12.53 -16.59
CA ASN A 13 45.15 -11.55 -17.35
C ASN A 13 43.84 -12.16 -17.87
N GLU A 14 43.87 -13.38 -18.38
CA GLU A 14 42.63 -14.06 -18.82
C GLU A 14 41.67 -14.28 -17.65
N ASN A 15 42.14 -14.67 -16.46
CA ASN A 15 41.31 -14.82 -15.28
C ASN A 15 40.75 -13.48 -14.78
N SER A 16 41.48 -12.38 -14.91
CA SER A 16 40.98 -11.06 -14.51
C SER A 16 39.88 -10.52 -15.46
N VAL A 17 40.05 -10.74 -16.76
CA VAL A 17 39.05 -10.34 -17.78
C VAL A 17 37.78 -11.18 -17.62
N THR A 18 37.87 -12.50 -17.44
CA THR A 18 36.71 -13.35 -17.23
C THR A 18 35.96 -13.03 -15.93
N THR A 19 36.68 -12.64 -14.88
CA THR A 19 36.06 -12.20 -13.62
C THR A 19 35.31 -10.87 -13.78
N SER A 20 35.90 -9.90 -14.49
CA SER A 20 35.28 -8.63 -14.79
C SER A 20 33.99 -8.78 -15.63
N GLU A 21 34.04 -9.65 -16.66
CA GLU A 21 32.84 -9.94 -17.48
C GLU A 21 31.75 -10.67 -16.71
N ARG A 22 32.09 -11.59 -15.81
CA ARG A 22 31.11 -12.26 -14.92
C ARG A 22 30.45 -11.26 -13.98
N HIS A 23 31.20 -10.32 -13.40
CA HIS A 23 30.63 -9.26 -12.58
C HIS A 23 29.74 -8.32 -13.40
N GLY A 24 30.11 -8.00 -14.64
CA GLY A 24 29.29 -7.20 -15.54
C GLY A 24 27.96 -7.88 -15.87
N ARG A 25 27.96 -9.19 -16.15
CA ARG A 25 26.73 -9.96 -16.41
C ARG A 25 25.84 -10.06 -15.16
N ALA A 26 26.43 -10.34 -14.00
CA ALA A 26 25.70 -10.38 -12.74
C ALA A 26 25.04 -9.04 -12.42
N ASN A 27 25.74 -7.93 -12.61
CA ASN A 27 25.19 -6.58 -12.44
C ASN A 27 24.06 -6.27 -13.43
N ASN A 28 24.17 -6.73 -14.67
CA ASN A 28 23.09 -6.55 -15.64
C ASN A 28 21.84 -7.36 -15.29
N VAL A 29 22.01 -8.59 -14.81
CA VAL A 29 20.89 -9.41 -14.31
C VAL A 29 20.27 -8.76 -13.09
N LEU A 30 21.04 -8.28 -12.13
CA LEU A 30 20.51 -7.54 -10.96
C LEU A 30 19.76 -6.28 -11.38
N LYS A 31 20.28 -5.51 -12.33
CA LYS A 31 19.56 -4.33 -12.87
C LYS A 31 18.24 -4.71 -13.55
N ALA A 32 18.22 -5.81 -14.30
CA ALA A 32 17.01 -6.30 -14.95
C ALA A 32 15.97 -6.78 -13.91
N ILE A 33 16.41 -7.51 -12.88
CA ILE A 33 15.54 -7.93 -11.76
C ILE A 33 14.99 -6.70 -11.05
N ASN A 34 15.81 -5.73 -10.66
CA ASN A 34 15.37 -4.52 -9.98
C ASN A 34 14.41 -3.71 -10.85
N ALA A 35 14.64 -3.62 -12.16
CA ALA A 35 13.71 -2.95 -13.08
C ALA A 35 12.36 -3.68 -13.19
N SER A 36 12.34 -5.01 -13.12
CA SER A 36 11.10 -5.78 -13.14
C SER A 36 10.35 -5.72 -11.82
N THR A 37 11.06 -5.60 -10.68
CA THR A 37 10.47 -5.50 -9.35
C THR A 37 10.05 -4.07 -8.98
N ALA A 38 10.51 -3.06 -9.70
CA ALA A 38 10.23 -1.64 -9.41
C ALA A 38 8.73 -1.28 -9.40
N LYS A 39 7.88 -2.10 -10.04
CA LYS A 39 6.42 -1.95 -10.05
C LYS A 39 5.70 -2.99 -9.19
N MET A 40 6.43 -3.86 -8.50
CA MET A 40 5.81 -4.85 -7.62
C MET A 40 5.48 -4.21 -6.28
N TRP A 41 4.22 -4.36 -5.88
CA TRP A 41 3.75 -3.85 -4.59
C TRP A 41 4.55 -4.44 -3.42
N GLY A 42 5.04 -3.57 -2.54
CA GLY A 42 5.87 -3.95 -1.39
C GLY A 42 7.34 -4.22 -1.70
N SER A 43 7.80 -3.97 -2.95
CA SER A 43 9.21 -4.08 -3.31
C SER A 43 10.05 -2.98 -2.65
N ASN A 44 11.37 -3.22 -2.52
CA ASN A 44 12.27 -2.19 -1.99
C ASN A 44 12.33 -0.96 -2.89
N GLU A 45 12.29 -1.16 -4.20
CA GLU A 45 12.28 -0.09 -5.19
C GLU A 45 11.03 0.79 -5.08
N GLU A 46 9.86 0.19 -4.83
CA GLU A 46 8.64 0.94 -4.56
C GLU A 46 8.75 1.74 -3.27
N ARG A 47 9.26 1.13 -2.20
CA ARG A 47 9.48 1.82 -0.91
C ARG A 47 10.46 2.98 -1.04
N ASP A 48 11.56 2.81 -1.77
CA ASP A 48 12.51 3.88 -2.07
C ASP A 48 11.87 4.98 -2.92
N GLY A 49 10.96 4.61 -3.82
CA GLY A 49 10.15 5.54 -4.59
C GLY A 49 9.25 6.40 -3.69
N PHE A 50 8.55 5.79 -2.76
CA PHE A 50 7.72 6.51 -1.77
C PHE A 50 8.56 7.40 -0.86
N GLN A 51 9.72 6.92 -0.41
CA GLN A 51 10.61 7.72 0.42
C GLN A 51 11.11 8.98 -0.29
N ARG A 52 11.46 8.86 -1.57
CA ARG A 52 11.84 10.03 -2.38
C ARG A 52 10.69 11.03 -2.52
N LYS A 53 9.45 10.55 -2.73
CA LYS A 53 8.26 11.41 -2.78
C LYS A 53 8.04 12.13 -1.44
N LEU A 54 8.11 11.41 -0.31
CA LEU A 54 8.00 12.00 1.02
C LEU A 54 9.06 13.09 1.26
N ASN A 55 10.31 12.81 0.92
CA ASN A 55 11.39 13.79 1.07
C ASN A 55 11.16 15.03 0.18
N THR A 56 10.67 14.84 -1.04
CA THR A 56 10.33 15.96 -1.93
C THR A 56 9.19 16.80 -1.36
N MET A 57 8.16 16.17 -0.81
CA MET A 57 7.07 16.89 -0.15
C MET A 57 7.53 17.64 1.09
N ALA A 58 8.38 17.02 1.90
CA ALA A 58 8.98 17.70 3.07
C ALA A 58 9.81 18.93 2.67
N LEU A 59 10.51 18.87 1.54
CA LEU A 59 11.25 20.03 1.01
C LEU A 59 10.32 21.13 0.48
N MET A 60 9.19 20.79 -0.11
CA MET A 60 8.27 21.77 -0.71
C MET A 60 7.30 22.38 0.29
N TYR A 61 6.79 21.57 1.22
CA TYR A 61 5.71 21.95 2.13
C TYR A 61 6.12 21.99 3.61
N GLY A 62 7.36 21.62 3.92
CA GLY A 62 7.87 21.49 5.28
C GLY A 62 7.72 20.07 5.84
N GLU A 63 8.25 19.87 7.03
CA GLU A 63 8.20 18.56 7.69
C GLU A 63 6.78 18.20 8.13
N PRO A 64 6.37 16.91 8.05
CA PRO A 64 5.06 16.48 8.47
C PRO A 64 4.90 16.67 9.99
N SER A 65 3.85 17.39 10.39
CA SER A 65 3.54 17.67 11.80
C SER A 65 2.67 16.59 12.43
N ILE A 66 1.99 15.77 11.63
CA ILE A 66 1.04 14.75 12.11
C ILE A 66 1.33 13.43 11.42
N PHE A 67 1.50 12.37 12.23
CA PHE A 67 1.46 10.99 11.77
C PHE A 67 0.12 10.38 12.15
N TRP A 68 -0.60 9.85 11.17
CA TRP A 68 -1.91 9.30 11.39
C TRP A 68 -2.04 7.88 10.83
N THR A 69 -2.71 7.00 11.59
CA THR A 69 -2.96 5.62 11.18
C THR A 69 -4.44 5.33 11.21
N LEU A 70 -4.94 4.67 10.16
CA LEU A 70 -6.31 4.20 10.07
C LEU A 70 -6.38 2.71 10.37
N THR A 71 -7.06 2.36 11.46
CA THR A 71 -7.30 0.97 11.84
C THR A 71 -8.81 0.72 11.97
N PRO A 72 -9.53 0.50 10.88
CA PRO A 72 -10.97 0.23 10.92
C PRO A 72 -11.26 -1.05 11.67
N HIS A 73 -12.33 -1.04 12.46
CA HIS A 73 -12.75 -2.17 13.27
C HIS A 73 -14.00 -2.87 12.68
N PRO A 74 -13.83 -3.85 11.79
CA PRO A 74 -14.94 -4.47 11.06
C PRO A 74 -15.93 -5.20 11.98
N GLU A 75 -15.44 -5.73 13.10
CA GLU A 75 -16.26 -6.48 14.07
C GLU A 75 -17.34 -5.63 14.77
N ARG A 76 -17.24 -4.30 14.70
CA ARG A 76 -18.20 -3.36 15.29
C ARG A 76 -18.94 -2.54 14.25
N SER A 77 -18.81 -2.91 12.97
CA SER A 77 -19.40 -2.16 11.89
C SER A 77 -20.79 -2.69 11.53
N ILE A 78 -21.76 -1.79 11.52
CA ILE A 78 -23.12 -2.05 11.01
C ILE A 78 -23.06 -2.41 9.52
N ALA A 79 -22.20 -1.76 8.75
CA ALA A 79 -22.04 -2.03 7.33
C ALA A 79 -21.62 -3.49 7.07
N VAL A 80 -20.67 -4.00 7.85
CA VAL A 80 -20.22 -5.39 7.75
C VAL A 80 -21.34 -6.37 8.12
N ALA A 81 -22.10 -6.08 9.18
CA ALA A 81 -23.26 -6.90 9.56
C ALA A 81 -24.31 -6.93 8.45
N PHE A 82 -24.62 -5.78 7.88
CA PHE A 82 -25.56 -5.64 6.76
C PHE A 82 -25.09 -6.41 5.52
N TRP A 83 -23.85 -6.23 5.10
CA TRP A 83 -23.30 -6.89 3.91
C TRP A 83 -23.12 -8.40 4.08
N SER A 84 -22.90 -8.88 5.30
CA SER A 84 -22.80 -10.32 5.60
C SER A 84 -24.13 -11.04 5.43
N GLY A 85 -25.23 -10.31 5.16
CA GLY A 85 -26.56 -10.89 5.02
C GLY A 85 -27.13 -11.41 6.35
N PHE A 86 -26.64 -10.88 7.47
CA PHE A 86 -27.08 -11.28 8.77
C PHE A 86 -28.59 -11.05 8.93
N ASP A 87 -29.33 -12.09 9.35
CA ASP A 87 -30.76 -11.98 9.69
C ASP A 87 -30.88 -11.23 11.00
N LEU A 88 -31.28 -10.00 10.91
CA LEU A 88 -31.60 -9.18 12.07
C LEU A 88 -32.95 -9.65 12.66
N PRO A 89 -33.15 -9.55 13.99
CA PRO A 89 -34.38 -10.02 14.64
C PRO A 89 -35.68 -9.48 14.04
N ASN A 90 -35.59 -8.30 13.40
CA ASN A 90 -36.73 -7.65 12.74
C ASN A 90 -36.70 -7.76 11.21
N GLY A 91 -35.98 -8.74 10.69
CA GLY A 91 -35.72 -8.87 9.25
C GLY A 91 -34.53 -8.03 8.76
N ARG A 92 -34.09 -8.32 7.54
CA ARG A 92 -32.99 -7.57 6.91
C ARG A 92 -33.49 -6.19 6.52
N PRO A 93 -32.91 -5.10 7.02
CA PRO A 93 -33.29 -3.77 6.60
C PRO A 93 -33.02 -3.59 5.10
N LYS A 94 -33.89 -2.85 4.42
CA LYS A 94 -33.71 -2.56 2.99
C LYS A 94 -32.49 -1.69 2.75
N ASP A 95 -32.20 -0.81 3.69
CA ASP A 95 -31.12 0.16 3.61
C ASP A 95 -30.20 0.09 4.84
N LEU A 96 -28.94 0.38 4.64
CA LEU A 96 -27.96 0.44 5.73
C LEU A 96 -28.34 1.50 6.78
N ALA A 97 -28.98 2.61 6.36
CA ALA A 97 -29.43 3.68 7.24
C ALA A 97 -30.54 3.22 8.23
N ALA A 98 -31.27 2.17 7.89
CA ALA A 98 -32.28 1.59 8.77
C ALA A 98 -31.71 0.65 9.84
N CYS A 99 -30.41 0.32 9.76
CA CYS A 99 -29.74 -0.48 10.77
C CYS A 99 -29.48 0.35 12.04
N THR A 100 -29.88 -0.18 13.17
CA THR A 100 -29.59 0.42 14.47
C THR A 100 -28.63 -0.45 15.27
N VAL A 101 -27.94 0.12 16.25
CA VAL A 101 -27.00 -0.59 17.12
C VAL A 101 -27.69 -1.74 17.88
N VAL A 102 -28.96 -1.60 18.17
CA VAL A 102 -29.76 -2.61 18.86
C VAL A 102 -29.91 -3.90 18.03
N ASN A 103 -29.83 -3.79 16.72
CA ASN A 103 -29.95 -4.92 15.79
C ASN A 103 -28.61 -5.59 15.47
N MET A 104 -27.52 -5.14 16.08
CA MET A 104 -26.19 -5.72 15.83
C MET A 104 -26.07 -7.13 16.42
N PRO A 105 -25.44 -8.06 15.70
CA PRO A 105 -25.05 -9.34 16.25
C PRO A 105 -24.11 -9.16 17.44
N ASN A 106 -24.05 -10.15 18.31
CA ASN A 106 -23.08 -10.10 19.39
C ASN A 106 -21.63 -10.13 18.85
N SER A 107 -20.70 -9.61 19.65
CA SER A 107 -19.29 -9.46 19.25
C SER A 107 -18.66 -10.78 18.78
N SER A 108 -18.94 -11.90 19.45
CA SER A 108 -18.39 -13.21 19.08
C SER A 108 -18.88 -13.70 17.71
N ARG A 109 -20.15 -13.41 17.37
CA ARG A 109 -20.71 -13.75 16.07
C ARG A 109 -20.16 -12.84 14.96
N MET A 110 -20.05 -11.55 15.24
CA MET A 110 -19.40 -10.60 14.31
C MET A 110 -17.95 -10.96 14.02
N LYS A 111 -17.19 -11.32 15.05
CA LYS A 111 -15.81 -11.78 14.88
C LYS A 111 -15.72 -13.02 13.98
N ARG A 112 -16.62 -13.99 14.16
CA ARG A 112 -16.67 -15.18 13.30
C ARG A 112 -17.03 -14.83 11.86
N LEU A 113 -18.02 -13.95 11.65
CA LEU A 113 -18.42 -13.49 10.31
C LEU A 113 -17.28 -12.80 9.58
N THR A 114 -16.56 -11.91 10.27
CA THR A 114 -15.42 -11.19 9.67
C THR A 114 -14.26 -12.13 9.35
N MET A 115 -13.95 -13.09 10.24
CA MET A 115 -12.90 -14.09 9.99
C MET A 115 -13.21 -15.01 8.80
N GLN A 116 -14.48 -15.32 8.57
CA GLN A 116 -14.90 -16.18 7.47
C GLN A 116 -15.00 -15.45 6.13
N ASN A 117 -15.12 -14.13 6.13
CA ASN A 117 -15.34 -13.31 4.95
C ASN A 117 -14.26 -12.24 4.78
N THR A 118 -13.09 -12.64 4.30
CA THR A 118 -11.97 -11.71 4.04
C THR A 118 -12.33 -10.64 2.99
N THR A 119 -13.17 -10.98 2.03
CA THR A 119 -13.67 -10.05 1.01
C THR A 119 -14.47 -8.90 1.64
N LEU A 120 -15.33 -9.19 2.62
CA LEU A 120 -16.09 -8.16 3.34
C LEU A 120 -15.17 -7.25 4.17
N GLN A 121 -14.10 -7.79 4.74
CA GLN A 121 -13.10 -6.97 5.44
C GLN A 121 -12.41 -6.02 4.48
N ALA A 122 -12.00 -6.50 3.31
CA ALA A 122 -11.36 -5.68 2.29
C ALA A 122 -12.30 -4.58 1.77
N GLN A 123 -13.57 -4.89 1.49
CA GLN A 123 -14.59 -3.92 1.08
C GLN A 123 -14.83 -2.86 2.17
N TYR A 124 -14.91 -3.28 3.43
CA TYR A 124 -15.07 -2.35 4.54
C TYR A 124 -13.86 -1.44 4.70
N PHE A 125 -12.65 -1.98 4.61
CA PHE A 125 -11.43 -1.19 4.64
C PHE A 125 -11.39 -0.17 3.49
N GLN A 126 -11.69 -0.62 2.28
CA GLN A 126 -11.77 0.25 1.09
C GLN A 126 -12.78 1.38 1.29
N MET A 127 -13.97 1.08 1.81
CA MET A 127 -14.97 2.10 2.12
C MET A 127 -14.43 3.12 3.14
N CYS A 128 -13.78 2.66 4.21
CA CYS A 128 -13.20 3.55 5.21
C CYS A 128 -12.11 4.45 4.61
N CYS A 129 -11.24 3.91 3.75
CA CYS A 129 -10.23 4.69 3.04
C CYS A 129 -10.88 5.74 2.11
N THR A 130 -11.93 5.35 1.38
CA THR A 130 -12.65 6.29 0.50
C THR A 130 -13.29 7.42 1.30
N ILE A 131 -14.01 7.10 2.38
CA ILE A 131 -14.62 8.13 3.25
C ILE A 131 -13.54 9.05 3.82
N LEU A 132 -12.42 8.51 4.25
CA LEU A 132 -11.31 9.27 4.76
C LEU A 132 -10.79 10.27 3.73
N ILE A 133 -10.45 9.78 2.54
CA ILE A 133 -9.89 10.60 1.47
C ILE A 133 -10.92 11.62 0.97
N ASP A 134 -12.14 11.17 0.70
CA ASP A 134 -13.15 12.00 0.05
C ASP A 134 -13.81 13.01 1.00
N VAL A 135 -13.99 12.65 2.26
CA VAL A 135 -14.72 13.48 3.22
C VAL A 135 -13.79 14.20 4.18
N MET A 136 -12.85 13.47 4.80
CA MET A 136 -11.97 14.08 5.80
C MET A 136 -10.87 14.93 5.17
N PHE A 137 -10.29 14.48 4.07
CA PHE A 137 -9.28 15.26 3.34
C PHE A 137 -9.88 16.16 2.26
N GLY A 138 -11.12 15.95 1.83
CA GLY A 138 -11.72 16.73 0.75
C GLY A 138 -11.03 16.51 -0.60
N TRP A 139 -10.53 15.31 -0.84
CA TRP A 139 -9.88 14.92 -2.09
C TRP A 139 -10.79 14.03 -2.91
N ASP A 140 -11.00 14.36 -4.18
CA ASP A 140 -11.71 13.51 -5.13
C ASP A 140 -10.75 12.44 -5.67
N SER A 141 -10.86 11.22 -5.14
CA SER A 141 -10.02 10.11 -5.55
C SER A 141 -10.25 9.66 -6.99
N THR A 142 -11.44 9.95 -7.55
CA THR A 142 -11.77 9.61 -8.94
C THR A 142 -11.18 10.61 -9.92
N ALA A 143 -11.33 11.90 -9.64
CA ALA A 143 -10.80 12.96 -10.48
C ALA A 143 -9.33 13.33 -10.16
N ASN A 144 -8.78 12.74 -9.10
CA ASN A 144 -7.43 12.98 -8.59
C ASN A 144 -7.11 14.46 -8.39
N LYS A 145 -8.01 15.18 -7.73
CA LYS A 145 -7.92 16.62 -7.47
C LYS A 145 -8.59 17.00 -6.15
N PRO A 146 -8.22 18.14 -5.55
CA PRO A 146 -8.94 18.64 -4.38
C PRO A 146 -10.37 18.99 -4.75
N LYS A 147 -11.31 18.74 -3.82
CA LYS A 147 -12.70 19.18 -3.94
C LYS A 147 -12.80 20.70 -3.75
N ALA A 148 -13.90 21.28 -4.25
CA ALA A 148 -14.16 22.71 -4.06
C ALA A 148 -14.37 23.09 -2.59
N GLU A 149 -14.88 22.15 -1.79
CA GLU A 149 -15.04 22.31 -0.35
C GLU A 149 -13.87 21.66 0.39
N PRO A 150 -13.30 22.35 1.39
CA PRO A 150 -12.20 21.80 2.17
C PRO A 150 -12.67 20.61 3.01
N GLY A 151 -11.80 19.66 3.22
CA GLY A 151 -12.01 18.61 4.22
C GLY A 151 -11.86 19.13 5.65
N ILE A 152 -11.95 18.24 6.64
CA ILE A 152 -11.80 18.59 8.07
C ILE A 152 -10.44 19.21 8.37
N PHE A 153 -9.42 18.83 7.64
CA PHE A 153 -8.04 19.32 7.80
C PHE A 153 -7.72 20.53 6.90
N GLY A 154 -8.71 21.10 6.20
CA GLY A 154 -8.51 22.19 5.26
C GLY A 154 -8.35 21.70 3.82
N PHE A 155 -7.79 22.57 2.98
CA PHE A 155 -7.49 22.21 1.59
C PHE A 155 -6.24 21.36 1.51
N VAL A 156 -6.31 20.27 0.73
CA VAL A 156 -5.15 19.44 0.42
C VAL A 156 -4.48 20.01 -0.82
N GLU A 157 -3.23 20.44 -0.67
CA GLU A 157 -2.43 21.01 -1.76
C GLU A 157 -1.79 19.93 -2.63
N ALA A 158 -1.44 18.80 -2.04
CA ALA A 158 -0.84 17.68 -2.75
C ALA A 158 -1.24 16.34 -2.12
N PHE A 159 -1.43 15.33 -2.98
CA PHE A 159 -1.70 13.95 -2.62
C PHE A 159 -0.99 12.99 -3.58
N PHE A 160 -0.46 11.82 -3.12
CA PHE A 160 0.23 10.86 -3.96
C PHE A 160 -0.02 9.41 -3.56
#